data_3b70945ae7b778093dcf71b2c1d55e8a
#
_entry.id   3b70945ae7b778093dcf71b2c1d55e8a
#
_cell.length_a   1.000
_cell.length_b   1.000
_cell.length_c   1.000
_cell.angle_alpha   90.00
_cell.angle_beta   90.00
_cell.angle_gamma   90.00
#
_symmetry.space_group_name_H-M   'P 1'
#
loop_
_entity.id
_entity.type
_entity.pdbx_description
1 polymer ?
#
loop_
_entity_poly.entity_id
_entity_poly.type
_entity_poly.pdbx_seq_one_letter_code
_entity_poly.pdbx_strand_id
1 'polypeptide(L)'
;MQDAITSVINAADVQGKYLDDSSVEKLRGYFQTGELRVRAAATIAAKAASIIKESVAKSLLYSDITIPGGNMYTTRRYAACIRDLDYYLIYATYGMLAGDPSILDERVLNGLKETYNSLGVPIGSTIQAVQAMKEVTVSLVGSDAGK
;
A
#
# COMPACT_ATOMS: atom_id res chain seq x y z
N MET A 1 -2.45 9.02 12.48
CA MET A 1 -1.60 9.02 11.27
C MET A 1 -0.39 9.90 11.52
N GLN A 2 0.77 9.38 11.24
CA GLN A 2 2.02 10.16 11.20
C GLN A 2 2.42 10.43 9.75
N ASP A 3 3.27 11.42 9.56
CA ASP A 3 3.96 11.70 8.31
C ASP A 3 5.47 11.84 8.55
N ALA A 4 6.25 11.95 7.49
CA ALA A 4 7.70 12.03 7.59
C ALA A 4 8.18 13.21 8.44
N ILE A 5 7.46 14.34 8.41
CA ILE A 5 7.81 15.54 9.19
C ILE A 5 7.51 15.31 10.67
N THR A 6 6.29 14.89 10.97
CA THR A 6 5.83 14.60 12.35
C THR A 6 6.69 13.52 13.00
N SER A 7 7.06 12.47 12.24
CA SER A 7 7.92 11.39 12.73
C SER A 7 9.31 11.90 13.17
N VAL A 8 9.92 12.78 12.36
CA VAL A 8 11.22 13.39 12.69
C VAL A 8 11.12 14.33 13.89
N ILE A 9 10.08 15.17 13.94
CA ILE A 9 9.85 16.12 15.05
C ILE A 9 9.64 15.36 16.36
N ASN A 10 8.78 14.34 16.36
CA ASN A 10 8.49 13.55 17.56
C ASN A 10 9.75 12.86 18.12
N ALA A 11 10.61 12.33 17.25
CA ALA A 11 11.86 11.71 17.68
C ALA A 11 12.82 12.70 18.37
N ALA A 12 12.85 13.95 17.92
CA ALA A 12 13.64 15.01 18.54
C ALA A 12 13.00 15.51 19.84
N ASP A 13 11.67 15.67 19.84
CA ASP A 13 10.90 16.16 20.99
C ASP A 13 11.04 15.24 22.22
N VAL A 14 10.94 13.93 22.03
CA VAL A 14 11.14 12.95 23.12
C VAL A 14 12.51 13.10 23.80
N GLN A 15 13.54 13.52 23.04
CA GLN A 15 14.89 13.73 23.56
C GLN A 15 15.14 15.15 24.05
N GLY A 16 14.20 16.06 23.84
CA GLY A 16 14.36 17.50 24.17
C GLY A 16 15.54 18.15 23.43
N LYS A 17 15.81 17.75 22.20
CA LYS A 17 16.97 18.18 21.41
C LYS A 17 16.57 18.89 20.12
N TYR A 18 17.47 19.69 19.59
CA TYR A 18 17.39 20.14 18.20
C TYR A 18 17.53 18.99 17.23
N LEU A 19 17.07 19.20 15.99
CA LEU A 19 17.25 18.22 14.91
C LEU A 19 18.74 18.02 14.63
N ASP A 20 19.16 16.77 14.61
CA ASP A 20 20.50 16.39 14.20
C ASP A 20 20.64 16.32 12.65
N ASP A 21 21.86 16.15 12.17
CA ASP A 21 22.13 16.09 10.74
C ASP A 21 21.39 14.96 10.04
N SER A 22 21.21 13.81 10.70
CA SER A 22 20.45 12.66 10.18
C SER A 22 18.99 13.01 10.00
N SER A 23 18.40 13.71 10.96
CA SER A 23 17.01 14.18 10.90
C SER A 23 16.81 15.21 9.79
N VAL A 24 17.75 16.14 9.63
CA VAL A 24 17.73 17.13 8.55
C VAL A 24 17.83 16.45 7.18
N GLU A 25 18.71 15.47 7.02
CA GLU A 25 18.83 14.72 5.76
C GLU A 25 17.56 13.92 5.43
N LYS A 26 16.89 13.31 6.41
CA LYS A 26 15.61 12.63 6.20
C LYS A 26 14.55 13.61 5.66
N LEU A 27 14.44 14.79 6.27
CA LEU A 27 13.52 15.84 5.81
C LEU A 27 13.88 16.33 4.41
N ARG A 28 15.16 16.54 4.14
CA ARG A 28 15.63 16.94 2.81
C ARG A 28 15.25 15.92 1.75
N GLY A 29 15.50 14.65 1.97
CA GLY A 29 15.10 13.56 1.06
C GLY A 29 13.59 13.52 0.83
N TYR A 30 12.81 13.69 1.90
CA TYR A 30 11.37 13.76 1.79
C TYR A 30 10.90 14.91 0.89
N PHE A 31 11.42 16.12 1.07
CA PHE A 31 11.05 17.27 0.24
C PHE A 31 11.56 17.15 -1.19
N GLN A 32 12.77 16.66 -1.40
CA GLN A 32 13.35 16.47 -2.75
C GLN A 32 12.54 15.49 -3.60
N THR A 33 11.94 14.47 -2.99
CA THR A 33 11.10 13.48 -3.67
C THR A 33 9.61 13.84 -3.68
N GLY A 34 9.24 15.02 -3.18
CA GLY A 34 7.84 15.44 -3.05
C GLY A 34 7.10 15.48 -4.37
N GLU A 35 7.65 16.12 -5.38
CA GLU A 35 7.05 16.21 -6.72
C GLU A 35 6.88 14.81 -7.35
N LEU A 36 7.86 13.94 -7.18
CA LEU A 36 7.79 12.55 -7.67
C LEU A 36 6.63 11.80 -7.04
N ARG A 37 6.46 11.91 -5.71
CA ARG A 37 5.34 11.27 -5.00
C ARG A 37 3.98 11.82 -5.41
N VAL A 38 3.86 13.13 -5.55
CA VAL A 38 2.62 13.76 -6.02
C VAL A 38 2.25 13.30 -7.42
N ARG A 39 3.23 13.25 -8.33
CA ARG A 39 3.02 12.77 -9.69
C ARG A 39 2.64 11.30 -9.74
N ALA A 40 3.30 10.46 -8.93
CA ALA A 40 2.94 9.05 -8.78
C ALA A 40 1.51 8.89 -8.26
N ALA A 41 1.13 9.62 -7.23
CA ALA A 41 -0.23 9.60 -6.68
C ALA A 41 -1.29 10.02 -7.72
N ALA A 42 -1.02 11.07 -8.50
CA ALA A 42 -1.90 11.50 -9.58
C ALA A 42 -2.05 10.41 -10.67
N THR A 43 -0.96 9.75 -11.03
CA THR A 43 -0.96 8.65 -12.00
C THR A 43 -1.76 7.45 -11.48
N ILE A 44 -1.57 7.06 -10.22
CA ILE A 44 -2.32 5.97 -9.58
C ILE A 44 -3.80 6.31 -9.55
N ALA A 45 -4.17 7.51 -9.11
CA ALA A 45 -5.57 7.94 -9.04
C ALA A 45 -6.24 7.91 -10.42
N ALA A 46 -5.56 8.38 -11.46
CA ALA A 46 -6.08 8.40 -12.84
C ALA A 46 -6.24 6.98 -13.43
N LYS A 47 -5.45 6.01 -12.97
CA LYS A 47 -5.39 4.66 -13.53
C LYS A 47 -5.79 3.56 -12.55
N ALA A 48 -6.39 3.91 -11.41
CA ALA A 48 -6.72 2.96 -10.34
C ALA A 48 -7.53 1.76 -10.85
N ALA A 49 -8.59 1.98 -11.63
CA ALA A 49 -9.41 0.90 -12.17
C ALA A 49 -8.60 -0.05 -13.10
N SER A 50 -7.68 0.49 -13.91
CA SER A 50 -6.81 -0.31 -14.77
C SER A 50 -5.80 -1.11 -13.94
N ILE A 51 -5.22 -0.49 -12.91
CA ILE A 51 -4.28 -1.16 -12.00
C ILE A 51 -4.97 -2.35 -11.33
N ILE A 52 -6.15 -2.15 -10.76
CA ILE A 52 -6.90 -3.22 -10.10
C ILE A 52 -7.25 -4.33 -11.08
N LYS A 53 -7.77 -3.99 -12.26
CA LYS A 53 -8.14 -4.97 -13.29
C LYS A 53 -6.95 -5.84 -13.70
N GLU A 54 -5.80 -5.23 -13.95
CA GLU A 54 -4.59 -5.95 -14.36
C GLU A 54 -4.01 -6.78 -13.21
N SER A 55 -4.05 -6.26 -11.99
CA SER A 55 -3.62 -6.99 -10.79
C SER A 55 -4.46 -8.24 -10.56
N VAL A 56 -5.77 -8.13 -10.72
CA VAL A 56 -6.69 -9.28 -10.65
C VAL A 56 -6.38 -10.30 -11.74
N ALA A 57 -6.17 -9.83 -12.98
CA ALA A 57 -5.82 -10.74 -14.09
C ALA A 57 -4.52 -11.50 -13.83
N LYS A 58 -3.49 -10.85 -13.28
CA LYS A 58 -2.25 -11.52 -12.86
C LYS A 58 -2.49 -12.50 -11.71
N SER A 59 -3.32 -12.14 -10.75
CA SER A 59 -3.65 -13.00 -9.60
C SER A 59 -4.35 -14.30 -10.02
N LEU A 60 -5.16 -14.27 -11.08
CA LEU A 60 -5.85 -15.43 -11.61
C LEU A 60 -4.90 -16.49 -12.22
N LEU A 61 -3.62 -16.15 -12.43
CA LEU A 61 -2.60 -17.12 -12.84
C LEU A 61 -2.18 -18.07 -11.71
N TYR A 62 -2.48 -17.73 -10.46
CA TYR A 62 -2.22 -18.60 -9.32
C TYR A 62 -3.38 -19.60 -9.16
N SER A 63 -3.08 -20.88 -9.28
CA SER A 63 -4.08 -21.95 -9.33
C SER A 63 -4.92 -22.11 -8.06
N ASP A 64 -4.40 -21.70 -6.91
CA ASP A 64 -5.07 -21.81 -5.61
C ASP A 64 -6.08 -20.70 -5.32
N ILE A 65 -6.09 -19.63 -6.12
CA ILE A 65 -6.97 -18.47 -5.91
C ILE A 65 -8.42 -18.76 -6.33
N THR A 66 -8.63 -19.58 -7.34
CA THR A 66 -9.94 -19.88 -7.94
C THR A 66 -10.53 -21.24 -7.57
N ILE A 67 -9.83 -22.03 -6.78
CA ILE A 67 -10.33 -23.31 -6.25
C ILE A 67 -11.15 -23.10 -4.97
N PRO A 68 -11.92 -24.11 -4.51
CA PRO A 68 -12.63 -24.05 -3.24
C PRO A 68 -11.71 -23.61 -2.07
N GLY A 69 -12.14 -22.57 -1.35
CA GLY A 69 -11.34 -21.94 -0.29
C GLY A 69 -10.47 -20.76 -0.73
N GLY A 70 -10.24 -20.57 -2.02
CA GLY A 70 -9.47 -19.45 -2.57
C GLY A 70 -10.22 -18.11 -2.49
N ASN A 71 -9.49 -16.99 -2.56
CA ASN A 71 -10.03 -15.63 -2.45
C ASN A 71 -11.01 -15.26 -3.56
N MET A 72 -10.93 -15.92 -4.72
CA MET A 72 -11.74 -15.61 -5.89
C MET A 72 -12.63 -16.78 -6.32
N TYR A 73 -12.86 -17.76 -5.43
CA TYR A 73 -13.64 -18.95 -5.77
C TYR A 73 -15.11 -18.68 -6.03
N THR A 74 -15.74 -17.80 -5.24
CA THR A 74 -17.13 -17.39 -5.44
C THR A 74 -17.23 -15.97 -5.95
N THR A 75 -18.33 -15.62 -6.65
CA THR A 75 -18.58 -14.25 -7.10
C THR A 75 -18.52 -13.25 -5.94
N ARG A 76 -19.02 -13.62 -4.76
CA ARG A 76 -18.97 -12.79 -3.55
C ARG A 76 -17.54 -12.55 -3.09
N ARG A 77 -16.71 -13.60 -3.03
CA ARG A 77 -15.29 -13.48 -2.65
C ARG A 77 -14.50 -12.70 -3.69
N TYR A 78 -14.77 -12.92 -4.95
CA TYR A 78 -14.17 -12.18 -6.05
C TYR A 78 -14.42 -10.67 -5.93
N ALA A 79 -15.69 -10.28 -5.74
CA ALA A 79 -16.06 -8.88 -5.54
C ALA A 79 -15.43 -8.27 -4.28
N ALA A 80 -15.37 -9.02 -3.17
CA ALA A 80 -14.72 -8.58 -1.94
C ALA A 80 -13.21 -8.39 -2.14
N CYS A 81 -12.55 -9.28 -2.85
CA CYS A 81 -11.12 -9.18 -3.16
C CYS A 81 -10.81 -7.92 -3.98
N ILE A 82 -11.61 -7.63 -5.00
CA ILE A 82 -11.46 -6.39 -5.81
C ILE A 82 -11.60 -5.15 -4.94
N ARG A 83 -12.63 -5.10 -4.10
CA ARG A 83 -12.85 -3.98 -3.17
C ARG A 83 -11.67 -3.81 -2.21
N ASP A 84 -11.18 -4.90 -1.64
CA ASP A 84 -10.08 -4.86 -0.69
C ASP A 84 -8.77 -4.41 -1.34
N LEU A 85 -8.49 -4.86 -2.57
CA LEU A 85 -7.34 -4.38 -3.34
C LEU A 85 -7.42 -2.88 -3.63
N ASP A 86 -8.60 -2.37 -3.93
CA ASP A 86 -8.79 -0.93 -4.14
C ASP A 86 -8.50 -0.13 -2.86
N TYR A 87 -8.98 -0.59 -1.71
CA TYR A 87 -8.63 0.01 -0.42
C TYR A 87 -7.13 -0.05 -0.13
N TYR A 88 -6.47 -1.17 -0.39
CA TYR A 88 -5.02 -1.28 -0.19
C TYR A 88 -4.26 -0.28 -1.07
N LEU A 89 -4.67 -0.12 -2.31
CA LEU A 89 -4.05 0.84 -3.23
C LEU A 89 -4.24 2.29 -2.75
N ILE A 90 -5.44 2.65 -2.29
CA ILE A 90 -5.74 3.98 -1.75
C ILE A 90 -4.82 4.27 -0.55
N TYR A 91 -4.78 3.40 0.45
CA TYR A 91 -4.00 3.64 1.66
C TYR A 91 -2.49 3.52 1.45
N ALA A 92 -2.03 2.68 0.52
CA ALA A 92 -0.64 2.67 0.09
C ALA A 92 -0.23 4.00 -0.56
N THR A 93 -1.11 4.58 -1.38
CA THR A 93 -0.90 5.91 -1.98
C THR A 93 -0.82 6.99 -0.92
N TYR A 94 -1.68 6.95 0.09
CA TYR A 94 -1.63 7.90 1.21
C TYR A 94 -0.35 7.76 2.03
N GLY A 95 0.09 6.54 2.34
CA GLY A 95 1.34 6.28 3.04
C GLY A 95 2.56 6.77 2.24
N MET A 96 2.56 6.57 0.94
CA MET A 96 3.60 7.08 0.04
C MET A 96 3.66 8.63 0.08
N LEU A 97 2.51 9.30 0.01
CA LEU A 97 2.45 10.77 0.09
C LEU A 97 2.90 11.29 1.45
N ALA A 98 2.49 10.64 2.53
CA ALA A 98 2.90 11.00 3.88
C ALA A 98 4.37 10.70 4.17
N GLY A 99 5.01 9.81 3.39
CA GLY A 99 6.37 9.32 3.65
C GLY A 99 6.48 8.51 4.94
N ASP A 100 5.36 7.93 5.41
CA ASP A 100 5.29 7.16 6.65
C ASP A 100 4.19 6.08 6.51
N PRO A 101 4.46 4.82 6.90
CA PRO A 101 3.49 3.73 6.71
C PRO A 101 2.39 3.69 7.78
N SER A 102 2.40 4.55 8.79
CA SER A 102 1.48 4.46 9.94
C SER A 102 0.02 4.42 9.56
N ILE A 103 -0.38 5.09 8.48
CA ILE A 103 -1.77 5.04 8.01
C ILE A 103 -2.17 3.63 7.52
N LEU A 104 -1.23 2.88 6.94
CA LEU A 104 -1.46 1.48 6.56
C LEU A 104 -1.68 0.60 7.79
N ASP A 105 -0.85 0.79 8.83
CA ASP A 105 -1.02 0.05 10.09
C ASP A 105 -2.38 0.36 10.72
N GLU A 106 -2.73 1.63 10.85
CA GLU A 106 -3.95 2.08 11.52
C GLU A 106 -5.24 1.71 10.76
N ARG A 107 -5.24 1.81 9.42
CA ARG A 107 -6.45 1.70 8.61
C ARG A 107 -6.63 0.37 7.91
N VAL A 108 -5.55 -0.39 7.73
CA VAL A 108 -5.56 -1.63 6.94
C VAL A 108 -5.02 -2.81 7.73
N LEU A 109 -3.80 -2.75 8.26
CA LEU A 109 -3.10 -3.91 8.76
C LEU A 109 -3.51 -4.33 10.17
N ASN A 110 -3.85 -3.36 11.04
CA ASN A 110 -4.28 -3.67 12.40
C ASN A 110 -5.59 -4.45 12.39
N GLY A 111 -5.56 -5.66 12.92
CA GLY A 111 -6.70 -6.57 12.97
C GLY A 111 -7.03 -7.29 11.66
N LEU A 112 -6.32 -7.02 10.55
CA LEU A 112 -6.61 -7.63 9.25
C LEU A 112 -6.44 -9.16 9.28
N LYS A 113 -5.37 -9.64 9.89
CA LYS A 113 -5.08 -11.08 10.00
C LYS A 113 -6.17 -11.80 10.76
N GLU A 114 -6.60 -11.26 11.88
CA GLU A 114 -7.68 -11.82 12.71
C GLU A 114 -9.01 -11.80 11.96
N THR A 115 -9.31 -10.71 11.29
CA THR A 115 -10.52 -10.57 10.47
C THR A 115 -10.55 -11.59 9.33
N TYR A 116 -9.46 -11.73 8.59
CA TYR A 116 -9.37 -12.68 7.49
C TYR A 116 -9.42 -14.13 7.98
N ASN A 117 -8.78 -14.44 9.09
CA ASN A 117 -8.87 -15.77 9.70
C ASN A 117 -10.31 -16.10 10.11
N SER A 118 -11.04 -15.17 10.71
CA SER A 118 -12.45 -15.37 11.11
C SER A 118 -13.39 -15.53 9.92
N LEU A 119 -13.09 -14.89 8.78
CA LEU A 119 -13.88 -14.99 7.55
C LEU A 119 -13.44 -16.15 6.63
N GLY A 120 -12.38 -16.88 7.01
CA GLY A 120 -11.81 -17.93 6.17
C GLY A 120 -11.18 -17.42 4.88
N VAL A 121 -10.65 -16.20 4.88
CA VAL A 121 -9.93 -15.62 3.73
C VAL A 121 -8.47 -16.03 3.79
N PRO A 122 -7.93 -16.72 2.76
CA PRO A 122 -6.54 -17.15 2.75
C PRO A 122 -5.57 -15.96 2.66
N ILE A 123 -4.70 -15.82 3.65
CA ILE A 123 -3.71 -14.74 3.69
C ILE A 123 -2.67 -14.90 2.58
N GLY A 124 -2.27 -16.13 2.25
CA GLY A 124 -1.32 -16.39 1.17
C GLY A 124 -1.78 -15.85 -0.17
N SER A 125 -3.03 -16.14 -0.56
CA SER A 125 -3.62 -15.63 -1.80
C SER A 125 -3.75 -14.10 -1.80
N THR A 126 -4.02 -13.51 -0.63
CA THR A 126 -4.07 -12.04 -0.48
C THR A 126 -2.69 -11.42 -0.72
N ILE A 127 -1.63 -12.01 -0.16
CA ILE A 127 -0.25 -11.55 -0.39
C ILE A 127 0.11 -11.61 -1.88
N GLN A 128 -0.25 -12.69 -2.57
CA GLN A 128 -0.02 -12.84 -4.01
C GLN A 128 -0.73 -11.75 -4.81
N ALA A 129 -1.97 -11.44 -4.47
CA ALA A 129 -2.74 -10.39 -5.14
C ALA A 129 -2.14 -8.99 -4.90
N VAL A 130 -1.70 -8.70 -3.68
CA VAL A 130 -1.02 -7.43 -3.35
C VAL A 130 0.33 -7.34 -4.06
N GLN A 131 1.09 -8.45 -4.17
CA GLN A 131 2.34 -8.47 -4.91
C GLN A 131 2.13 -8.18 -6.40
N ALA A 132 1.11 -8.79 -7.01
CA ALA A 132 0.73 -8.50 -8.39
C ALA A 132 0.36 -7.01 -8.58
N MET A 133 -0.39 -6.44 -7.63
CA MET A 133 -0.75 -5.02 -7.65
C MET A 133 0.47 -4.11 -7.53
N LYS A 134 1.44 -4.45 -6.68
CA LYS A 134 2.71 -3.73 -6.58
C LYS A 134 3.45 -3.70 -7.91
N GLU A 135 3.59 -4.85 -8.57
CA GLU A 135 4.29 -4.96 -9.86
C GLU A 135 3.62 -4.10 -10.95
N VAL A 136 2.30 -4.16 -11.05
CA VAL A 136 1.52 -3.36 -12.01
C VAL A 136 1.70 -1.87 -11.72
N THR A 137 1.57 -1.46 -10.47
CA THR A 137 1.68 -0.06 -10.05
C THR A 137 3.09 0.48 -10.34
N VAL A 138 4.13 -0.23 -9.96
CA VAL A 138 5.52 0.17 -10.19
C VAL A 138 5.81 0.31 -11.70
N SER A 139 5.30 -0.60 -12.53
CA SER A 139 5.48 -0.49 -13.99
C SER A 139 4.83 0.76 -14.59
N LEU A 140 3.76 1.25 -13.99
CA LEU A 140 3.03 2.45 -14.45
C LEU A 140 3.64 3.76 -13.96
N VAL A 141 4.11 3.81 -12.71
CA VAL A 141 4.65 5.04 -12.11
C VAL A 141 6.17 5.19 -12.29
N GLY A 142 6.84 4.13 -12.72
CA GLY A 142 8.29 4.07 -12.88
C GLY A 142 9.03 3.57 -11.63
N SER A 143 10.23 3.01 -11.84
CA SER A 143 11.00 2.37 -10.79
C SER A 143 11.42 3.31 -9.65
N ASP A 144 11.65 4.58 -9.95
CA ASP A 144 12.11 5.55 -8.95
C ASP A 144 11.00 6.00 -7.99
N ALA A 145 9.75 6.02 -8.47
CA ALA A 145 8.59 6.33 -7.65
C ALA A 145 8.02 5.08 -6.95
N GLY A 146 8.39 3.90 -7.40
CA GLY A 146 7.88 2.62 -6.88
C GLY A 146 8.69 2.04 -5.71
N LYS A 147 9.75 2.71 -5.30
CA LYS A 147 10.58 2.34 -4.14
C LYS A 147 10.06 2.99 -2.87
#